data_cb280a9817fd69e4da0e26f57ae63e87
#
_entry.id   cb280a9817fd69e4da0e26f57ae63e87
#
_cell.length_a   1.000
_cell.length_b   1.000
_cell.length_c   1.000
_cell.angle_alpha   90.00
_cell.angle_beta   90.00
_cell.angle_gamma   90.00
#
_symmetry.space_group_name_H-M   'P 1'
#
loop_
_entity.id
_entity.type
_entity.pdbx_description
1 polymer ?
#
loop_
_entity_poly.entity_id
_entity_poly.type
_entity_poly.pdbx_seq_one_letter_code
_entity_poly.pdbx_strand_id
1 'polypeptide(L)'
;MNLDEVLHHRRSVRVYDKEKPIDTEKVKHCLELATLAPNSSDMQLWEFYHITEPELLAKISRDCLGQKAASTASQIVIFVVRRDWYKKHARFVLNFERENIRRYSPKERQAKRIKDREIYYGILMPFVYARFFGILGLL
;
A
#
# COMPACT_ATOMS: atom_id res chain seq x y z
N MET A 1 -1.19 23.15 -12.61
CA MET A 1 -1.09 23.29 -11.12
C MET A 1 0.20 22.63 -10.70
N ASN A 2 1.11 23.35 -10.08
CA ASN A 2 2.36 22.82 -9.54
C ASN A 2 2.12 22.18 -8.15
N LEU A 3 3.13 21.55 -7.55
CA LEU A 3 2.99 20.84 -6.28
C LEU A 3 2.59 21.80 -5.13
N ASP A 4 3.15 22.98 -5.11
CA ASP A 4 2.87 24.00 -4.09
C ASP A 4 1.40 24.44 -4.15
N GLU A 5 0.89 24.73 -5.33
CA GLU A 5 -0.53 25.05 -5.55
C GLU A 5 -1.45 23.92 -5.12
N VAL A 6 -1.08 22.64 -5.41
CA VAL A 6 -1.85 21.47 -4.98
C VAL A 6 -1.93 21.38 -3.46
N LEU A 7 -0.80 21.54 -2.76
CA LEU A 7 -0.75 21.46 -1.31
C LEU A 7 -1.54 22.61 -0.65
N HIS A 8 -1.44 23.81 -1.18
CA HIS A 8 -2.22 24.95 -0.68
C HIS A 8 -3.71 24.86 -0.99
N HIS A 9 -4.08 24.22 -2.09
CA HIS A 9 -5.50 24.01 -2.47
C HIS A 9 -6.17 22.89 -1.69
N ARG A 10 -5.43 21.83 -1.29
CA ARG A 10 -5.97 20.66 -0.61
C ARG A 10 -6.74 21.04 0.67
N ARG A 11 -7.92 20.47 0.85
CA ARG A 11 -8.74 20.58 2.08
C ARG A 11 -9.21 19.20 2.54
N SER A 12 -9.48 19.07 3.84
CA SER A 12 -10.13 17.89 4.41
C SER A 12 -11.64 18.01 4.21
N VAL A 13 -12.12 17.48 3.10
CA VAL A 13 -13.57 17.47 2.79
C VAL A 13 -14.25 16.39 3.62
N ARG A 14 -15.37 16.73 4.27
CA ARG A 14 -16.12 15.85 5.15
C ARG A 14 -17.57 15.61 4.68
N VAL A 15 -18.02 16.35 3.69
CA VAL A 15 -19.35 16.23 3.06
C VAL A 15 -19.15 16.31 1.57
N TYR A 16 -19.63 15.31 0.87
CA TYR A 16 -19.53 15.22 -0.59
C TYR A 16 -20.87 15.55 -1.23
N ASP A 17 -20.83 16.20 -2.37
CA ASP A 17 -21.99 16.55 -3.17
C ASP A 17 -22.39 15.33 -4.00
N LYS A 18 -23.57 14.77 -3.72
CA LYS A 18 -24.09 13.59 -4.44
C LYS A 18 -24.49 13.86 -5.89
N GLU A 19 -24.73 15.13 -6.23
CA GLU A 19 -25.05 15.56 -7.60
C GLU A 19 -23.80 15.63 -8.50
N LYS A 20 -22.60 15.50 -7.89
CA LYS A 20 -21.31 15.52 -8.59
C LYS A 20 -20.62 14.17 -8.47
N PRO A 21 -21.01 13.18 -9.30
CA PRO A 21 -20.35 11.88 -9.28
C PRO A 21 -18.87 12.01 -9.65
N ILE A 22 -18.02 11.25 -8.98
CA ILE A 22 -16.61 11.15 -9.36
C ILE A 22 -16.44 10.10 -10.44
N ASP A 23 -15.57 10.37 -11.41
CA ASP A 23 -15.18 9.42 -12.44
C ASP A 23 -14.40 8.25 -11.82
N THR A 24 -14.92 7.03 -12.00
CA THR A 24 -14.32 5.78 -11.50
C THR A 24 -12.92 5.54 -12.08
N GLU A 25 -12.71 5.85 -13.36
CA GLU A 25 -11.40 5.69 -14.01
C GLU A 25 -10.36 6.66 -13.42
N LYS A 26 -10.79 7.85 -13.06
CA LYS A 26 -9.91 8.81 -12.36
C LYS A 26 -9.47 8.28 -10.99
N VAL A 27 -10.37 7.62 -10.25
CA VAL A 27 -10.02 6.99 -8.97
C VAL A 27 -9.03 5.85 -9.18
N LYS A 28 -9.27 4.98 -10.17
CA LYS A 28 -8.33 3.90 -10.52
C LYS A 28 -6.95 4.44 -10.87
N HIS A 29 -6.89 5.47 -11.71
CA HIS A 29 -5.62 6.10 -12.05
C HIS A 29 -4.89 6.67 -10.82
N CYS A 30 -5.60 7.29 -9.89
CA CYS A 30 -5.01 7.73 -8.62
C CYS A 30 -4.45 6.56 -7.80
N LEU A 31 -5.13 5.41 -7.78
CA LEU A 31 -4.64 4.21 -7.10
C LEU A 31 -3.40 3.63 -7.79
N GLU A 32 -3.36 3.61 -9.11
CA GLU A 32 -2.16 3.23 -9.88
C GLU A 32 -0.97 4.12 -9.53
N LEU A 33 -1.15 5.44 -9.50
CA LEU A 33 -0.11 6.36 -9.07
C LEU A 33 0.31 6.14 -7.62
N ALA A 34 -0.62 5.82 -6.73
CA ALA A 34 -0.32 5.51 -5.33
C ALA A 34 0.57 4.27 -5.17
N THR A 35 0.49 3.30 -6.10
CA THR A 35 1.37 2.11 -6.08
C THR A 35 2.84 2.44 -6.33
N LEU A 36 3.14 3.60 -6.90
CA LEU A 36 4.50 4.05 -7.16
C LEU A 36 5.17 4.66 -5.92
N ALA A 37 4.41 4.85 -4.82
CA ALA A 37 4.96 5.39 -3.59
C ALA A 37 5.97 4.40 -2.97
N PRO A 38 7.13 4.88 -2.51
CA PRO A 38 8.11 4.04 -1.85
C PRO A 38 7.52 3.43 -0.56
N ASN A 39 7.86 2.17 -0.31
CA ASN A 39 7.43 1.47 0.90
C ASN A 39 8.58 0.68 1.53
N SER A 40 8.43 0.31 2.82
CA SER A 40 9.48 -0.35 3.57
C SER A 40 9.93 -1.65 2.89
N SER A 41 11.23 -1.73 2.60
CA SER A 41 11.87 -2.91 1.98
C SER A 41 11.25 -3.34 0.64
N ASP A 42 10.50 -2.44 0.00
CA ASP A 42 9.75 -2.68 -1.23
C ASP A 42 8.82 -3.91 -1.17
N MET A 43 8.30 -4.17 0.03
CA MET A 43 7.47 -5.35 0.30
C MET A 43 6.08 -5.26 -0.31
N GLN A 44 5.59 -4.04 -0.59
CA GLN A 44 4.29 -3.80 -1.23
C GLN A 44 3.14 -4.62 -0.60
N LEU A 45 3.07 -4.61 0.73
CA LEU A 45 2.09 -5.37 1.52
C LEU A 45 0.76 -4.62 1.63
N TRP A 46 0.23 -4.14 0.53
CA TRP A 46 -1.02 -3.40 0.47
C TRP A 46 -1.93 -3.94 -0.63
N GLU A 47 -3.20 -3.77 -0.43
CA GLU A 47 -4.26 -4.09 -1.37
C GLU A 47 -5.32 -3.01 -1.29
N PHE A 48 -5.92 -2.64 -2.42
CA PHE A 48 -6.94 -1.61 -2.50
C PHE A 48 -8.26 -2.25 -2.94
N TYR A 49 -9.32 -1.94 -2.21
CA TYR A 49 -10.68 -2.27 -2.61
C TYR A 49 -11.39 -0.99 -2.98
N HIS A 50 -11.75 -0.85 -4.25
CA HIS A 50 -12.51 0.28 -4.75
C HIS A 50 -13.99 -0.09 -4.80
N ILE A 51 -14.78 0.50 -3.92
CA ILE A 51 -16.18 0.21 -3.69
C ILE A 51 -17.03 1.28 -4.37
N THR A 52 -17.90 0.86 -5.28
CA THR A 52 -18.83 1.74 -6.02
C THR A 52 -20.28 1.28 -5.90
N GLU A 53 -20.52 0.08 -5.37
CA GLU A 53 -21.81 -0.53 -5.24
C GLU A 53 -22.60 0.11 -4.07
N PRO A 54 -23.83 0.65 -4.32
CA PRO A 54 -24.58 1.45 -3.35
C PRO A 54 -24.94 0.71 -2.04
N GLU A 55 -25.28 -0.58 -2.12
CA GLU A 55 -25.65 -1.35 -0.93
C GLU A 55 -24.43 -1.57 -0.03
N LEU A 56 -23.26 -1.84 -0.63
CA LEU A 56 -22.02 -2.03 0.11
C LEU A 56 -21.53 -0.70 0.70
N LEU A 57 -21.66 0.41 -0.03
CA LEU A 57 -21.37 1.76 0.48
C LEU A 57 -22.22 2.07 1.71
N ALA A 58 -23.53 1.75 1.68
CA ALA A 58 -24.41 1.94 2.80
C ALA A 58 -24.02 1.09 4.03
N LYS A 59 -23.57 -0.15 3.84
CA LYS A 59 -23.04 -1.00 4.92
C LYS A 59 -21.80 -0.40 5.54
N ILE A 60 -20.79 -0.08 4.71
CA ILE A 60 -19.54 0.51 5.16
C ILE A 60 -19.77 1.84 5.90
N SER A 61 -20.70 2.66 5.42
CA SER A 61 -21.06 3.92 6.09
C SER A 61 -21.58 3.68 7.51
N ARG A 62 -22.38 2.64 7.74
CA ARG A 62 -22.83 2.28 9.09
C ARG A 62 -21.69 1.83 9.98
N ASP A 63 -20.78 1.00 9.44
CA ASP A 63 -19.60 0.51 10.15
C ASP A 63 -18.62 1.66 10.49
N CYS A 64 -18.64 2.73 9.69
CA CYS A 64 -17.95 3.99 9.98
C CYS A 64 -18.73 4.91 10.95
N LEU A 65 -19.63 4.36 11.77
CA LEU A 65 -20.44 5.10 12.76
C LEU A 65 -21.28 6.24 12.15
N GLY A 66 -21.67 6.12 10.90
CA GLY A 66 -22.47 7.12 10.19
C GLY A 66 -21.74 8.45 9.95
N GLN A 67 -20.42 8.48 9.99
CA GLN A 67 -19.66 9.70 9.69
C GLN A 67 -20.06 10.29 8.34
N LYS A 68 -20.24 11.61 8.30
CA LYS A 68 -20.68 12.31 7.08
C LYS A 68 -19.77 12.05 5.87
N ALA A 69 -18.47 11.94 6.08
CA ALA A 69 -17.55 11.60 5.00
C ALA A 69 -17.86 10.24 4.36
N ALA A 70 -18.24 9.23 5.14
CA ALA A 70 -18.59 7.91 4.61
C ALA A 70 -20.03 7.89 4.05
N SER A 71 -21.00 8.54 4.72
CA SER A 71 -22.41 8.51 4.32
C SER A 71 -22.75 9.37 3.10
N THR A 72 -21.89 10.33 2.75
CA THR A 72 -22.08 11.18 1.57
C THR A 72 -21.18 10.79 0.39
N ALA A 73 -20.19 9.88 0.61
CA ALA A 73 -19.30 9.44 -0.44
C ALA A 73 -20.05 8.61 -1.49
N SER A 74 -19.81 8.89 -2.77
CA SER A 74 -20.30 8.10 -3.90
C SER A 74 -19.40 6.90 -4.21
N GLN A 75 -18.18 6.89 -3.71
CA GLN A 75 -17.20 5.81 -3.85
C GLN A 75 -16.31 5.79 -2.60
N ILE A 76 -15.86 4.60 -2.18
CA ILE A 76 -14.93 4.44 -1.05
C ILE A 76 -13.76 3.57 -1.50
N VAL A 77 -12.56 3.95 -1.12
CA VAL A 77 -11.36 3.11 -1.27
C VAL A 77 -10.93 2.62 0.10
N ILE A 78 -10.84 1.29 0.25
CA ILE A 78 -10.34 0.64 1.46
C ILE A 78 -8.90 0.19 1.21
N PHE A 79 -8.00 0.61 2.08
CA PHE A 79 -6.61 0.19 2.10
C PHE A 79 -6.44 -0.97 3.08
N VAL A 80 -5.99 -2.11 2.59
CA VAL A 80 -5.78 -3.29 3.42
C VAL A 80 -4.29 -3.63 3.45
N VAL A 81 -3.74 -3.81 4.65
CA VAL A 81 -2.37 -4.29 4.82
C VAL A 81 -2.37 -5.82 4.79
N ARG A 82 -1.79 -6.41 3.77
CA ARG A 82 -1.69 -7.85 3.54
C ARG A 82 -0.42 -8.42 4.19
N ARG A 83 -0.40 -8.40 5.52
CA ARG A 83 0.70 -8.94 6.30
C ARG A 83 0.97 -10.43 5.97
N ASP A 84 -0.05 -11.19 5.63
CA ASP A 84 0.02 -12.60 5.23
C ASP A 84 0.89 -12.84 3.98
N TRP A 85 1.10 -11.82 3.15
CA TRP A 85 1.91 -11.91 1.93
C TRP A 85 3.41 -11.77 2.15
N TYR A 86 3.88 -11.45 3.36
CA TYR A 86 5.28 -11.09 3.60
C TYR A 86 6.29 -12.13 3.09
N LYS A 87 6.03 -13.44 3.27
CA LYS A 87 6.94 -14.51 2.79
C LYS A 87 7.04 -14.53 1.27
N LYS A 88 5.89 -14.39 0.58
CA LYS A 88 5.81 -14.38 -0.88
C LYS A 88 6.55 -13.17 -1.44
N HIS A 89 6.28 -12.00 -0.89
CA HIS A 89 6.86 -10.74 -1.37
C HIS A 89 8.35 -10.63 -1.03
N ALA A 90 8.78 -11.03 0.16
CA ALA A 90 10.20 -11.09 0.50
C ALA A 90 11.00 -11.98 -0.47
N ARG A 91 10.45 -13.13 -0.85
CA ARG A 91 11.08 -14.01 -1.84
C ARG A 91 11.13 -13.38 -3.23
N PHE A 92 10.07 -12.72 -3.64
CA PHE A 92 10.02 -12.01 -4.92
C PHE A 92 11.08 -10.89 -4.98
N VAL A 93 11.12 -10.02 -3.97
CA VAL A 93 12.09 -8.93 -3.90
C VAL A 93 13.53 -9.47 -3.82
N LEU A 94 13.77 -10.53 -3.06
CA LEU A 94 15.09 -11.17 -3.01
C LEU A 94 15.56 -11.64 -4.39
N ASN A 95 14.70 -12.28 -5.16
CA ASN A 95 15.06 -12.74 -6.50
C ASN A 95 15.35 -11.56 -7.44
N PHE A 96 14.51 -10.53 -7.40
CA PHE A 96 14.73 -9.29 -8.17
C PHE A 96 16.05 -8.61 -7.79
N GLU A 97 16.36 -8.48 -6.52
CA GLU A 97 17.61 -7.92 -6.01
C GLU A 97 18.85 -8.74 -6.45
N ARG A 98 18.75 -10.08 -6.43
CA ARG A 98 19.83 -10.95 -6.92
C ARG A 98 20.14 -10.70 -8.40
N GLU A 99 19.11 -10.58 -9.23
CA GLU A 99 19.28 -10.29 -10.66
C GLU A 99 19.87 -8.91 -10.89
N ASN A 100 19.40 -7.89 -10.18
CA ASN A 100 19.93 -6.54 -10.25
C ASN A 100 21.40 -6.49 -9.81
N ILE A 101 21.77 -7.18 -8.73
CA ILE A 101 23.15 -7.25 -8.26
C ILE A 101 24.03 -7.91 -9.31
N ARG A 102 23.59 -9.01 -9.91
CA ARG A 102 24.35 -9.69 -10.98
C ARG A 102 24.54 -8.81 -12.22
N ARG A 103 23.53 -8.00 -12.56
CA ARG A 103 23.53 -7.15 -13.75
C ARG A 103 24.35 -5.87 -13.59
N TYR A 104 24.24 -5.23 -12.41
CA TYR A 104 24.74 -3.86 -12.23
C TYR A 104 25.86 -3.71 -11.20
N SER A 105 26.26 -4.78 -10.49
CA SER A 105 27.34 -4.69 -9.50
C SER A 105 28.66 -5.24 -10.01
N PRO A 106 29.80 -4.66 -9.60
CA PRO A 106 31.12 -5.23 -9.87
C PRO A 106 31.22 -6.68 -9.37
N LYS A 107 31.84 -7.56 -10.15
CA LYS A 107 31.91 -9.01 -9.88
C LYS A 107 32.44 -9.35 -8.50
N GLU A 108 33.44 -8.61 -8.04
CA GLU A 108 34.10 -8.80 -6.74
C GLU A 108 33.15 -8.54 -5.56
N ARG A 109 32.11 -7.74 -5.75
CA ARG A 109 31.14 -7.36 -4.71
C ARG A 109 29.82 -8.15 -4.76
N GLN A 110 29.58 -8.88 -5.85
CA GLN A 110 28.29 -9.55 -6.06
C GLN A 110 27.97 -10.58 -4.96
N ALA A 111 28.94 -11.47 -4.67
CA ALA A 111 28.72 -12.53 -3.68
C ALA A 111 28.36 -11.98 -2.28
N LYS A 112 29.08 -10.95 -1.82
CA LYS A 112 28.79 -10.30 -0.55
C LYS A 112 27.42 -9.65 -0.55
N ARG A 113 27.09 -8.86 -1.59
CA ARG A 113 25.82 -8.15 -1.69
C ARG A 113 24.63 -9.12 -1.77
N ILE A 114 24.75 -10.23 -2.50
CA ILE A 114 23.71 -11.25 -2.57
C ILE A 114 23.50 -11.87 -1.18
N LYS A 115 24.57 -12.25 -0.49
CA LYS A 115 24.47 -12.80 0.87
C LYS A 115 23.80 -11.84 1.84
N ASP A 116 24.13 -10.56 1.78
CA ASP A 116 23.49 -9.53 2.62
C ASP A 116 21.96 -9.46 2.36
N ARG A 117 21.53 -9.56 1.10
CA ARG A 117 20.10 -9.59 0.72
C ARG A 117 19.41 -10.89 1.15
N GLU A 118 20.11 -12.02 1.07
CA GLU A 118 19.60 -13.32 1.57
C GLU A 118 19.35 -13.30 3.07
N ILE A 119 20.25 -12.72 3.84
CA ILE A 119 20.06 -12.54 5.28
C ILE A 119 18.89 -11.59 5.54
N TYR A 120 18.83 -10.47 4.83
CA TYR A 120 17.79 -9.46 5.02
C TYR A 120 16.38 -10.01 4.71
N TYR A 121 16.17 -10.53 3.51
CA TYR A 121 14.85 -11.00 3.08
C TYR A 121 14.52 -12.43 3.51
N GLY A 122 15.52 -13.27 3.75
CA GLY A 122 15.35 -14.67 4.16
C GLY A 122 15.24 -14.88 5.67
N ILE A 123 15.86 -14.00 6.48
CA ILE A 123 15.90 -14.14 7.94
C ILE A 123 15.28 -12.93 8.62
N LEU A 124 15.81 -11.72 8.40
CA LEU A 124 15.39 -10.53 9.14
C LEU A 124 13.94 -10.16 8.86
N MET A 125 13.53 -10.07 7.59
CA MET A 125 12.14 -9.73 7.24
C MET A 125 11.13 -10.77 7.75
N PRO A 126 11.32 -12.10 7.54
CA PRO A 126 10.45 -13.10 8.15
C PRO A 126 10.37 -13.00 9.67
N PHE A 127 11.48 -12.71 10.34
CA PHE A 127 11.50 -12.54 11.79
C PHE A 127 10.66 -11.32 12.23
N VAL A 128 10.84 -10.15 11.59
CA VAL A 128 10.08 -8.91 11.89
C VAL A 128 8.59 -9.08 11.63
N TYR A 129 8.21 -9.78 10.55
CA TYR A 129 6.80 -9.98 10.20
C TYR A 129 6.17 -11.23 10.82
N ALA A 130 6.97 -12.10 11.47
CA ALA A 130 6.47 -13.30 12.13
C ALA A 130 5.51 -12.97 13.28
N ARG A 131 4.65 -13.94 13.59
CA ARG A 131 3.57 -13.82 14.59
C ARG A 131 4.05 -13.44 16.00
N PHE A 132 5.30 -13.78 16.35
CA PHE A 132 5.89 -13.48 17.66
C PHE A 132 6.01 -11.98 17.90
N PHE A 133 6.40 -11.19 16.92
CA PHE A 133 6.39 -9.73 17.00
C PHE A 133 4.99 -9.12 16.96
N GLY A 134 4.00 -9.85 16.41
CA GLY A 134 2.61 -9.42 16.43
C GLY A 134 1.94 -9.49 17.80
N ILE A 135 2.46 -10.29 18.73
CA ILE A 135 1.96 -10.34 20.12
C ILE A 135 2.46 -9.12 20.91
N LEU A 136 3.69 -8.67 20.65
CA LEU A 136 4.25 -7.48 21.27
C LEU A 136 3.70 -6.16 20.69
N GLY A 137 3.12 -6.19 19.51
CA GLY A 137 2.43 -5.04 18.90
C GLY A 137 0.94 -4.92 19.29
N LEU A 138 0.45 -5.80 20.16
CA LEU A 138 -0.90 -5.73 20.76
C LEU A 138 -0.88 -5.29 22.23
N LEU A 139 0.29 -4.98 22.79
CA LEU A 139 0.50 -4.30 24.06
C LEU A 139 0.85 -2.83 23.81
#